data_03d588e71a5f14a164e3105079ca40f7
#
_entry.id   03d588e71a5f14a164e3105079ca40f7
#
_cell.length_a   1.000
_cell.length_b   1.000
_cell.length_c   1.000
_cell.angle_alpha   90.00
_cell.angle_beta   90.00
_cell.angle_gamma   90.00
#
_symmetry.space_group_name_H-M   'P 1'
#
loop_
_entity.id
_entity.type
_entity.pdbx_description
1 polymer ?
#
loop_
_entity_poly.entity_id
_entity_poly.type
_entity_poly.pdbx_seq_one_letter_code
_entity_poly.pdbx_strand_id
1 'polypeptide(L)'
;EEIFSEQATALYEAGVDLLVCETMTNLTEARAALLAARNTGLPVIVTFTIDKNGRTMSGARLLPCVITLQSLGAAAVGLNCSEGVTAMAKPLAEALPHAAVPLVAKPNAMDSQGELSPLRFGQEMQMLLDAGAVIVGGCCGTTPEHIAVLRGAVDNHPLVVPREIDINAVAVESEAFFIDDNIEFCEPIPCDSDLAQRLIEAEDCSNVALLQISCQGDVDNLIEFGGMSRLPIALHTDNAVLLDDALHRFTGRLIV
;
A
#
# COMPACT_ATOMS: atom_id res chain seq x y z
N GLU A 1 16.46 4.59 1.40
CA GLU A 1 16.28 4.11 2.77
C GLU A 1 17.12 4.90 3.78
N GLU A 2 18.40 5.19 3.51
CA GLU A 2 19.33 5.88 4.45
C GLU A 2 18.74 7.17 5.05
N ILE A 3 18.18 8.06 4.23
CA ILE A 3 17.55 9.31 4.67
C ILE A 3 16.39 9.06 5.63
N PHE A 4 15.54 8.09 5.33
CA PHE A 4 14.43 7.71 6.20
C PHE A 4 14.91 7.07 7.51
N SER A 5 16.00 6.28 7.47
CA SER A 5 16.62 5.69 8.66
C SER A 5 17.15 6.75 9.61
N GLU A 6 17.82 7.79 9.10
CA GLU A 6 18.32 8.90 9.90
C GLU A 6 17.17 9.61 10.64
N GLN A 7 16.10 9.95 9.90
CA GLN A 7 14.93 10.61 10.48
C GLN A 7 14.18 9.72 11.49
N ALA A 8 13.96 8.45 11.16
CA ALA A 8 13.27 7.51 12.03
C ALA A 8 14.04 7.28 13.34
N THR A 9 15.38 7.15 13.25
CA THR A 9 16.26 7.01 14.42
C THR A 9 16.18 8.24 15.33
N ALA A 10 16.25 9.45 14.76
CA ALA A 10 16.16 10.69 15.55
C ALA A 10 14.80 10.82 16.26
N LEU A 11 13.70 10.44 15.64
CA LEU A 11 12.37 10.42 16.27
C LEU A 11 12.28 9.36 17.37
N TYR A 12 12.81 8.16 17.12
CA TYR A 12 12.89 7.10 18.13
C TYR A 12 13.67 7.53 19.36
N GLU A 13 14.84 8.14 19.19
CA GLU A 13 15.68 8.68 20.29
C GLU A 13 14.98 9.80 21.06
N ALA A 14 14.10 10.56 20.38
CA ALA A 14 13.26 11.59 21.02
C ALA A 14 12.11 11.00 21.85
N GLY A 15 11.86 9.68 21.79
CA GLY A 15 10.90 8.97 22.64
C GLY A 15 9.48 8.99 22.12
N VAL A 16 9.26 8.96 20.80
CA VAL A 16 7.91 8.81 20.21
C VAL A 16 7.41 7.37 20.38
N ASP A 17 6.08 7.19 20.44
CA ASP A 17 5.44 5.89 20.62
C ASP A 17 5.17 5.14 19.31
N LEU A 18 5.10 5.86 18.18
CA LEU A 18 4.88 5.32 16.84
C LEU A 18 5.42 6.27 15.76
N LEU A 19 5.58 5.75 14.56
CA LEU A 19 5.98 6.53 13.38
C LEU A 19 4.86 6.55 12.34
N VAL A 20 4.72 7.68 11.65
CA VAL A 20 3.74 7.86 10.56
C VAL A 20 4.46 8.33 9.30
N CYS A 21 4.48 7.50 8.26
CA CYS A 21 4.88 7.87 6.91
C CYS A 21 3.65 8.38 6.17
N GLU A 22 3.47 9.70 6.15
CA GLU A 22 2.22 10.33 5.72
C GLU A 22 2.31 10.98 4.33
N THR A 23 1.19 10.96 3.61
CA THR A 23 1.02 11.61 2.30
C THR A 23 1.97 11.07 1.23
N MET A 24 2.19 9.76 1.25
CA MET A 24 3.03 9.11 0.26
C MET A 24 2.37 9.18 -1.12
N THR A 25 3.17 9.37 -2.16
CA THR A 25 2.71 9.57 -3.54
C THR A 25 3.04 8.41 -4.47
N ASN A 26 3.91 7.50 -4.02
CA ASN A 26 4.24 6.26 -4.71
C ASN A 26 4.57 5.14 -3.71
N LEU A 27 4.40 3.90 -4.17
CA LEU A 27 4.59 2.72 -3.33
C LEU A 27 6.08 2.44 -3.05
N THR A 28 6.96 2.73 -4.01
CA THR A 28 8.42 2.51 -3.86
C THR A 28 8.99 3.33 -2.70
N GLU A 29 8.64 4.62 -2.64
CA GLU A 29 9.07 5.50 -1.56
C GLU A 29 8.45 5.11 -0.22
N ALA A 30 7.15 4.81 -0.21
CA ALA A 30 6.43 4.35 0.98
C ALA A 30 7.04 3.08 1.57
N ARG A 31 7.42 2.14 0.69
CA ARG A 31 8.10 0.90 1.07
C ARG A 31 9.49 1.18 1.67
N ALA A 32 10.28 2.03 1.03
CA ALA A 32 11.61 2.43 1.54
C ALA A 32 11.52 3.10 2.92
N ALA A 33 10.53 3.97 3.12
CA ALA A 33 10.25 4.62 4.39
C ALA A 33 9.82 3.62 5.47
N LEU A 34 8.93 2.67 5.14
CA LEU A 34 8.49 1.62 6.06
C LEU A 34 9.65 0.71 6.48
N LEU A 35 10.46 0.23 5.53
CA LEU A 35 11.59 -0.65 5.82
C LEU A 35 12.62 0.03 6.73
N ALA A 36 12.90 1.30 6.48
CA ALA A 36 13.79 2.11 7.33
C ALA A 36 13.20 2.30 8.74
N ALA A 37 11.92 2.68 8.83
CA ALA A 37 11.25 2.96 10.10
C ALA A 37 11.08 1.72 10.98
N ARG A 38 10.86 0.54 10.40
CA ARG A 38 10.75 -0.75 11.11
C ARG A 38 11.98 -1.10 11.95
N ASN A 39 13.16 -0.65 11.54
CA ASN A 39 14.41 -0.91 12.26
C ASN A 39 14.41 -0.29 13.68
N THR A 40 13.52 0.66 13.96
CA THR A 40 13.33 1.23 15.30
C THR A 40 12.56 0.31 16.24
N GLY A 41 11.84 -0.69 15.72
CA GLY A 41 10.91 -1.54 16.49
C GLY A 41 9.58 -0.88 16.86
N LEU A 42 9.36 0.39 16.49
CA LEU A 42 8.10 1.09 16.73
C LEU A 42 7.02 0.67 15.70
N PRO A 43 5.72 0.76 16.06
CA PRO A 43 4.64 0.64 15.10
C PRO A 43 4.76 1.72 14.01
N VAL A 44 4.60 1.33 12.75
CA VAL A 44 4.67 2.25 11.60
C VAL A 44 3.33 2.29 10.87
N ILE A 45 2.74 3.46 10.77
CA ILE A 45 1.54 3.75 9.98
C ILE A 45 1.97 4.35 8.64
N VAL A 46 1.38 3.88 7.54
CA VAL A 46 1.67 4.43 6.21
C VAL A 46 0.39 4.91 5.54
N THR A 47 0.37 6.16 5.08
CA THR A 47 -0.79 6.73 4.38
C THR A 47 -0.42 7.38 3.06
N PHE A 48 -1.30 7.19 2.07
CA PHE A 48 -1.15 7.72 0.73
C PHE A 48 -2.12 8.86 0.45
N THR A 49 -1.76 9.71 -0.50
CA THR A 49 -2.70 10.63 -1.13
C THR A 49 -3.06 10.14 -2.52
N ILE A 50 -4.35 10.25 -2.86
CA ILE A 50 -4.91 9.78 -4.13
C ILE A 50 -5.68 10.91 -4.83
N ASP A 51 -5.77 10.81 -6.16
CA ASP A 51 -6.60 11.66 -6.99
C ASP A 51 -8.07 11.20 -7.00
N LYS A 52 -8.92 11.91 -7.75
CA LYS A 52 -10.34 11.57 -7.94
C LYS A 52 -10.61 10.20 -8.58
N ASN A 53 -9.60 9.59 -9.21
CA ASN A 53 -9.69 8.26 -9.81
C ASN A 53 -9.25 7.16 -8.84
N GLY A 54 -8.89 7.52 -7.59
CA GLY A 54 -8.41 6.59 -6.58
C GLY A 54 -6.97 6.12 -6.78
N ARG A 55 -6.15 6.93 -7.47
CA ARG A 55 -4.75 6.60 -7.78
C ARG A 55 -3.79 7.60 -7.13
N THR A 56 -2.64 7.09 -6.68
CA THR A 56 -1.51 7.92 -6.29
C THR A 56 -0.91 8.62 -7.52
N MET A 57 0.03 9.54 -7.31
CA MET A 57 0.73 10.23 -8.41
C MET A 57 1.48 9.27 -9.35
N SER A 58 2.01 8.15 -8.83
CA SER A 58 2.65 7.09 -9.63
C SER A 58 1.65 6.12 -10.28
N GLY A 59 0.37 6.25 -10.01
CA GLY A 59 -0.68 5.39 -10.57
C GLY A 59 -1.10 4.20 -9.71
N ALA A 60 -0.49 4.01 -8.53
CA ALA A 60 -0.84 2.95 -7.60
C ALA A 60 -2.26 3.11 -7.06
N ARG A 61 -2.93 1.98 -6.75
CA ARG A 61 -4.20 1.93 -6.01
C ARG A 61 -3.96 1.55 -4.55
N LEU A 62 -4.92 1.83 -3.68
CA LEU A 62 -4.80 1.49 -2.26
C LEU A 62 -4.64 -0.01 -2.03
N LEU A 63 -5.37 -0.87 -2.73
CA LEU A 63 -5.35 -2.33 -2.52
C LEU A 63 -3.96 -2.95 -2.69
N PRO A 64 -3.22 -2.76 -3.81
CA PRO A 64 -1.83 -3.24 -3.91
C PRO A 64 -0.91 -2.64 -2.84
N CYS A 65 -1.11 -1.38 -2.44
CA CYS A 65 -0.35 -0.76 -1.36
C CYS A 65 -0.60 -1.48 -0.01
N VAL A 66 -1.85 -1.80 0.31
CA VAL A 66 -2.21 -2.56 1.53
C VAL A 66 -1.57 -3.94 1.50
N ILE A 67 -1.74 -4.71 0.41
CA ILE A 67 -1.18 -6.06 0.27
C ILE A 67 0.34 -6.05 0.45
N THR A 68 1.03 -5.11 -0.17
CA THR A 68 2.49 -4.99 -0.08
C THR A 68 2.94 -4.57 1.31
N LEU A 69 2.40 -3.48 1.87
CA LEU A 69 2.92 -2.90 3.10
C LEU A 69 2.56 -3.70 4.35
N GLN A 70 1.38 -4.33 4.41
CA GLN A 70 1.05 -5.22 5.53
C GLN A 70 1.96 -6.45 5.56
N SER A 71 2.35 -7.01 4.40
CA SER A 71 3.31 -8.13 4.34
C SER A 71 4.72 -7.72 4.78
N LEU A 72 5.03 -6.44 4.67
CA LEU A 72 6.27 -5.84 5.16
C LEU A 72 6.18 -5.38 6.62
N GLY A 73 5.04 -5.58 7.30
CA GLY A 73 4.86 -5.31 8.73
C GLY A 73 4.45 -3.88 9.06
N ALA A 74 3.78 -3.17 8.16
CA ALA A 74 3.09 -1.93 8.53
C ALA A 74 2.05 -2.22 9.63
N ALA A 75 1.96 -1.36 10.64
CA ALA A 75 0.99 -1.48 11.72
C ALA A 75 -0.42 -1.01 11.29
N ALA A 76 -0.50 -0.12 10.33
CA ALA A 76 -1.74 0.33 9.69
C ALA A 76 -1.41 0.95 8.33
N VAL A 77 -2.35 0.86 7.37
CA VAL A 77 -2.21 1.43 6.03
C VAL A 77 -3.49 2.17 5.65
N GLY A 78 -3.39 3.25 4.89
CA GLY A 78 -4.59 3.93 4.43
C GLY A 78 -4.35 5.18 3.62
N LEU A 79 -5.26 6.14 3.78
CA LEU A 79 -5.31 7.36 2.98
C LEU A 79 -5.34 8.61 3.87
N ASN A 80 -4.70 9.67 3.41
CA ASN A 80 -4.86 11.00 3.98
C ASN A 80 -4.89 12.06 2.89
N CYS A 81 -5.19 13.29 3.26
CA CYS A 81 -5.29 14.41 2.31
C CYS A 81 -6.33 14.14 1.22
N SER A 82 -5.92 13.91 -0.02
CA SER A 82 -6.78 13.54 -1.17
C SER A 82 -7.87 14.60 -1.49
N GLU A 83 -8.80 14.29 -2.39
CA GLU A 83 -9.88 15.20 -2.79
C GLU A 83 -11.13 15.08 -1.86
N GLY A 84 -10.89 15.02 -0.53
CA GLY A 84 -11.98 14.96 0.46
C GLY A 84 -12.45 13.55 0.80
N VAL A 85 -13.52 13.48 1.58
CA VAL A 85 -14.06 12.25 2.17
C VAL A 85 -14.50 11.26 1.10
N THR A 86 -15.26 11.71 0.12
CA THR A 86 -15.90 10.84 -0.88
C THR A 86 -14.89 10.09 -1.78
N ALA A 87 -13.72 10.70 -2.03
CA ALA A 87 -12.68 10.06 -2.85
C ALA A 87 -12.07 8.81 -2.19
N MET A 88 -12.11 8.73 -0.85
CA MET A 88 -11.49 7.64 -0.08
C MET A 88 -12.40 6.43 0.12
N ALA A 89 -13.73 6.60 0.13
CA ALA A 89 -14.67 5.56 0.54
C ALA A 89 -14.56 4.28 -0.31
N LYS A 90 -14.56 4.42 -1.63
CA LYS A 90 -14.47 3.27 -2.53
C LYS A 90 -13.13 2.52 -2.41
N PRO A 91 -11.95 3.18 -2.46
CA PRO A 91 -10.67 2.50 -2.26
C PRO A 91 -10.56 1.77 -0.92
N LEU A 92 -11.09 2.35 0.18
CA LEU A 92 -11.11 1.69 1.49
C LEU A 92 -12.00 0.45 1.50
N ALA A 93 -13.21 0.55 0.96
CA ALA A 93 -14.13 -0.59 0.87
C ALA A 93 -13.57 -1.73 0.00
N GLU A 94 -12.86 -1.41 -1.10
CA GLU A 94 -12.17 -2.40 -1.94
C GLU A 94 -10.99 -3.07 -1.19
N ALA A 95 -10.27 -2.35 -0.35
CA ALA A 95 -9.15 -2.88 0.40
C ALA A 95 -9.58 -3.68 1.65
N LEU A 96 -10.71 -3.34 2.28
CA LEU A 96 -11.16 -3.91 3.56
C LEU A 96 -11.20 -5.44 3.60
N PRO A 97 -11.71 -6.18 2.60
CA PRO A 97 -11.73 -7.64 2.63
C PRO A 97 -10.34 -8.29 2.68
N HIS A 98 -9.31 -7.54 2.30
CA HIS A 98 -7.93 -8.00 2.14
C HIS A 98 -6.95 -7.34 3.13
N ALA A 99 -7.46 -6.51 4.04
CA ALA A 99 -6.68 -5.81 5.04
C ALA A 99 -6.59 -6.63 6.34
N ALA A 100 -5.41 -7.17 6.65
CA ALA A 100 -5.07 -7.78 7.92
C ALA A 100 -4.63 -6.75 8.99
N VAL A 101 -4.45 -5.50 8.57
CA VAL A 101 -4.08 -4.36 9.42
C VAL A 101 -5.19 -3.31 9.42
N PRO A 102 -5.29 -2.46 10.46
CA PRO A 102 -6.24 -1.36 10.49
C PRO A 102 -6.13 -0.44 9.26
N LEU A 103 -7.27 -0.08 8.67
CA LEU A 103 -7.32 0.93 7.61
C LEU A 103 -7.42 2.34 8.20
N VAL A 104 -6.64 3.26 7.62
CA VAL A 104 -6.55 4.67 8.06
C VAL A 104 -7.28 5.59 7.08
N ALA A 105 -8.05 6.55 7.60
CA ALA A 105 -8.67 7.60 6.80
C ALA A 105 -8.57 8.97 7.48
N LYS A 106 -7.80 9.89 6.87
CA LYS A 106 -7.62 11.28 7.35
C LYS A 106 -7.82 12.26 6.19
N PRO A 107 -9.08 12.49 5.72
CA PRO A 107 -9.35 13.36 4.59
C PRO A 107 -9.16 14.86 4.92
N ASN A 108 -9.11 15.68 3.87
CA ASN A 108 -9.23 17.13 4.00
C ASN A 108 -10.67 17.51 4.42
N ALA A 109 -10.80 18.58 5.21
CA ALA A 109 -12.10 19.19 5.51
C ALA A 109 -12.54 20.12 4.38
N MET A 110 -12.53 19.63 3.14
CA MET A 110 -12.95 20.35 1.94
C MET A 110 -13.40 19.38 0.85
N ASP A 111 -14.25 19.88 -0.03
CA ASP A 111 -14.71 19.21 -1.25
C ASP A 111 -14.63 20.14 -2.46
N SER A 112 -15.20 19.74 -3.60
CA SER A 112 -15.28 20.54 -4.82
C SER A 112 -16.09 21.85 -4.66
N GLN A 113 -16.86 22.00 -3.58
CA GLN A 113 -17.70 23.18 -3.28
C GLN A 113 -17.02 24.12 -2.27
N GLY A 114 -15.89 23.72 -1.66
CA GLY A 114 -15.14 24.51 -0.70
C GLY A 114 -14.94 23.81 0.65
N GLU A 115 -14.78 24.62 1.71
CA GLU A 115 -14.55 24.11 3.06
C GLU A 115 -15.81 23.43 3.64
N LEU A 116 -15.62 22.29 4.27
CA LEU A 116 -16.66 21.60 5.01
C LEU A 116 -16.77 22.18 6.42
N SER A 117 -18.00 22.43 6.86
CA SER A 117 -18.22 22.75 8.27
C SER A 117 -17.96 21.51 9.14
N PRO A 118 -17.61 21.67 10.44
CA PRO A 118 -17.39 20.55 11.35
C PRO A 118 -18.52 19.51 11.36
N LEU A 119 -19.78 19.99 11.35
CA LEU A 119 -20.95 19.12 11.33
C LEU A 119 -21.03 18.31 10.04
N ARG A 120 -20.86 18.95 8.88
CA ARG A 120 -20.90 18.28 7.58
C ARG A 120 -19.74 17.30 7.44
N PHE A 121 -18.53 17.68 7.86
CA PHE A 121 -17.37 16.78 7.89
C PHE A 121 -17.65 15.51 8.70
N GLY A 122 -18.17 15.64 9.94
CA GLY A 122 -18.52 14.50 10.77
C GLY A 122 -19.61 13.60 10.17
N GLN A 123 -20.58 14.18 9.45
CA GLN A 123 -21.60 13.42 8.73
C GLN A 123 -21.00 12.63 7.55
N GLU A 124 -20.12 13.26 6.77
CA GLU A 124 -19.46 12.60 5.63
C GLU A 124 -18.47 11.53 6.10
N MET A 125 -17.80 11.72 7.25
CA MET A 125 -16.89 10.72 7.83
C MET A 125 -17.57 9.40 8.16
N GLN A 126 -18.89 9.38 8.36
CA GLN A 126 -19.65 8.14 8.54
C GLN A 126 -19.44 7.18 7.36
N MET A 127 -19.35 7.71 6.13
CA MET A 127 -19.08 6.92 4.93
C MET A 127 -17.73 6.17 5.01
N LEU A 128 -16.70 6.79 5.60
CA LEU A 128 -15.38 6.16 5.75
C LEU A 128 -15.37 5.13 6.87
N LEU A 129 -16.10 5.36 7.96
CA LEU A 129 -16.31 4.37 9.01
C LEU A 129 -17.05 3.15 8.45
N ASP A 130 -18.13 3.35 7.68
CA ASP A 130 -18.88 2.27 7.00
C ASP A 130 -18.02 1.53 5.96
N ALA A 131 -17.07 2.21 5.32
CA ALA A 131 -16.08 1.62 4.41
C ALA A 131 -14.95 0.86 5.14
N GLY A 132 -14.96 0.80 6.47
CA GLY A 132 -14.04 0.01 7.29
C GLY A 132 -12.81 0.76 7.80
N ALA A 133 -12.78 2.09 7.76
CA ALA A 133 -11.73 2.85 8.40
C ALA A 133 -11.80 2.68 9.93
N VAL A 134 -10.68 2.28 10.54
CA VAL A 134 -10.55 2.04 11.99
C VAL A 134 -9.81 3.19 12.68
N ILE A 135 -8.81 3.74 12.00
CA ILE A 135 -8.07 4.91 12.45
C ILE A 135 -8.53 6.08 11.62
N VAL A 136 -9.17 7.06 12.25
CA VAL A 136 -9.73 8.22 11.56
C VAL A 136 -9.25 9.53 12.15
N GLY A 137 -9.22 10.55 11.31
CA GLY A 137 -8.78 11.89 11.69
C GLY A 137 -9.08 12.87 10.59
N GLY A 138 -8.29 13.93 10.51
CA GLY A 138 -8.37 14.92 9.46
C GLY A 138 -6.99 15.31 8.94
N CYS A 139 -6.97 16.01 7.80
CA CYS A 139 -5.78 16.57 7.19
C CYS A 139 -6.00 18.07 6.92
N CYS A 140 -5.74 18.59 5.73
CA CYS A 140 -5.86 20.02 5.43
C CYS A 140 -7.26 20.56 5.72
N GLY A 141 -7.32 21.75 6.33
CA GLY A 141 -8.57 22.44 6.66
C GLY A 141 -9.30 21.94 7.90
N THR A 142 -8.85 20.84 8.55
CA THR A 142 -9.48 20.38 9.79
C THR A 142 -9.06 21.24 10.99
N THR A 143 -10.02 21.49 11.88
CA THR A 143 -9.84 22.22 13.15
C THR A 143 -10.20 21.32 14.32
N PRO A 144 -9.92 21.74 15.59
CA PRO A 144 -10.35 20.97 16.76
C PRO A 144 -11.85 20.68 16.81
N GLU A 145 -12.69 21.57 16.27
CA GLU A 145 -14.14 21.41 16.19
C GLU A 145 -14.53 20.25 15.24
N HIS A 146 -13.82 20.10 14.11
CA HIS A 146 -14.00 18.97 13.21
C HIS A 146 -13.70 17.65 13.92
N ILE A 147 -12.60 17.59 14.66
CA ILE A 147 -12.19 16.38 15.40
C ILE A 147 -13.18 16.09 16.55
N ALA A 148 -13.71 17.11 17.22
CA ALA A 148 -14.73 16.92 18.28
C ALA A 148 -16.01 16.31 17.72
N VAL A 149 -16.49 16.74 16.55
CA VAL A 149 -17.66 16.14 15.90
C VAL A 149 -17.36 14.72 15.42
N LEU A 150 -16.18 14.50 14.82
CA LEU A 150 -15.73 13.17 14.39
C LEU A 150 -15.67 12.19 15.57
N ARG A 151 -15.19 12.62 16.72
CA ARG A 151 -15.16 11.79 17.95
C ARG A 151 -16.56 11.28 18.30
N GLY A 152 -17.57 12.13 18.23
CA GLY A 152 -18.96 11.73 18.47
C GLY A 152 -19.48 10.71 17.45
N ALA A 153 -19.05 10.79 16.16
CA ALA A 153 -19.39 9.80 15.16
C ALA A 153 -18.74 8.44 15.45
N VAL A 154 -17.45 8.43 15.83
CA VAL A 154 -16.69 7.22 16.18
C VAL A 154 -17.28 6.51 17.42
N ASP A 155 -17.63 7.25 18.46
CA ASP A 155 -18.19 6.68 19.70
C ASP A 155 -19.53 5.95 19.48
N ASN A 156 -20.24 6.29 18.42
CA ASN A 156 -21.52 5.68 18.05
C ASN A 156 -21.42 4.65 16.91
N HIS A 157 -20.22 4.43 16.36
CA HIS A 157 -20.01 3.48 15.27
C HIS A 157 -19.54 2.12 15.79
N PRO A 158 -20.05 0.98 15.27
CA PRO A 158 -19.53 -0.34 15.63
C PRO A 158 -18.04 -0.47 15.28
N LEU A 159 -17.24 -0.98 16.22
CA LEU A 159 -15.83 -1.20 15.99
C LEU A 159 -15.61 -2.27 14.92
N VAL A 160 -14.93 -1.92 13.85
CA VAL A 160 -14.41 -2.89 12.88
C VAL A 160 -13.08 -3.41 13.39
N VAL A 161 -13.03 -4.69 13.73
CA VAL A 161 -11.79 -5.34 14.17
C VAL A 161 -11.13 -5.96 12.95
N PRO A 162 -9.85 -5.65 12.66
CA PRO A 162 -9.09 -6.34 11.63
C PRO A 162 -9.14 -7.85 11.88
N ARG A 163 -9.33 -8.62 10.83
CA ARG A 163 -9.39 -10.08 10.90
C ARG A 163 -8.03 -10.66 10.57
N GLU A 164 -7.68 -11.78 11.21
CA GLU A 164 -6.64 -12.65 10.63
C GLU A 164 -7.16 -13.16 9.28
N ILE A 165 -6.53 -12.73 8.21
CA ILE A 165 -6.88 -13.09 6.85
C ILE A 165 -5.67 -13.81 6.26
N ASP A 166 -5.89 -15.00 5.75
CA ASP A 166 -4.90 -15.67 4.90
C ASP A 166 -4.90 -14.97 3.54
N ILE A 167 -3.84 -14.17 3.28
CA ILE A 167 -3.80 -13.31 2.11
C ILE A 167 -3.06 -14.03 0.99
N ASN A 168 -3.79 -14.81 0.22
CA ASN A 168 -3.31 -15.41 -1.02
C ASN A 168 -3.33 -14.36 -2.15
N ALA A 169 -2.52 -13.33 -2.01
CA ALA A 169 -2.40 -12.27 -2.99
C ALA A 169 -0.97 -11.77 -3.12
N VAL A 170 -0.61 -11.41 -4.33
CA VAL A 170 0.62 -10.69 -4.67
C VAL A 170 0.29 -9.38 -5.35
N ALA A 171 1.26 -8.49 -5.51
CA ALA A 171 1.02 -7.18 -6.06
C ALA A 171 2.23 -6.67 -6.85
N VAL A 172 1.95 -5.98 -7.93
CA VAL A 172 2.82 -4.98 -8.53
C VAL A 172 2.37 -3.58 -8.07
N GLU A 173 3.05 -2.52 -8.43
CA GLU A 173 2.71 -1.18 -7.95
C GLU A 173 1.25 -0.77 -8.26
N SER A 174 0.75 -1.12 -9.43
CA SER A 174 -0.55 -0.65 -9.93
C SER A 174 -1.70 -1.62 -9.69
N GLU A 175 -1.44 -2.90 -9.43
CA GLU A 175 -2.44 -3.96 -9.43
C GLU A 175 -2.14 -5.06 -8.40
N ALA A 176 -3.21 -5.67 -7.88
CA ALA A 176 -3.15 -6.81 -6.98
C ALA A 176 -3.74 -8.04 -7.67
N PHE A 177 -3.10 -9.19 -7.47
CA PHE A 177 -3.50 -10.47 -8.04
C PHE A 177 -3.80 -11.45 -6.91
N PHE A 178 -4.95 -12.10 -6.99
CA PHE A 178 -5.37 -13.12 -6.04
C PHE A 178 -4.99 -14.50 -6.59
N ILE A 179 -4.26 -15.25 -5.78
CA ILE A 179 -3.76 -16.57 -6.15
C ILE A 179 -4.77 -17.61 -5.69
N ASP A 180 -5.22 -18.44 -6.60
CA ASP A 180 -6.06 -19.61 -6.35
C ASP A 180 -5.30 -20.92 -6.65
N ASP A 181 -5.99 -22.06 -6.56
CA ASP A 181 -5.40 -23.38 -6.79
C ASP A 181 -5.10 -23.66 -8.27
N ASN A 182 -5.49 -22.78 -9.20
CA ASN A 182 -5.32 -22.96 -10.64
C ASN A 182 -4.09 -22.19 -11.16
N ILE A 183 -2.92 -22.44 -10.58
CA ILE A 183 -1.67 -21.81 -11.03
C ILE A 183 -1.14 -22.57 -12.25
N GLU A 184 -1.00 -21.83 -13.36
CA GLU A 184 -0.38 -22.31 -14.59
C GLU A 184 0.87 -21.48 -14.88
N PHE A 185 2.03 -22.13 -14.82
CA PHE A 185 3.30 -21.52 -15.22
C PHE A 185 3.59 -21.83 -16.69
N CYS A 186 4.13 -20.87 -17.41
CA CYS A 186 4.86 -21.14 -18.64
C CYS A 186 6.31 -21.54 -18.33
N GLU A 187 7.12 -21.79 -19.37
CA GLU A 187 8.57 -21.94 -19.21
C GLU A 187 9.17 -20.72 -18.49
N PRO A 188 10.20 -20.92 -17.66
CA PRO A 188 10.83 -19.81 -16.94
C PRO A 188 11.30 -18.71 -17.91
N ILE A 189 10.91 -17.47 -17.63
CA ILE A 189 11.20 -16.30 -18.42
C ILE A 189 12.53 -15.70 -17.96
N PRO A 190 13.55 -15.58 -18.83
CA PRO A 190 14.79 -14.91 -18.49
C PRO A 190 14.55 -13.41 -18.22
N CYS A 191 15.16 -12.91 -17.15
CA CYS A 191 15.12 -11.48 -16.78
C CYS A 191 16.20 -10.67 -17.52
N ASP A 192 16.24 -10.75 -18.84
CA ASP A 192 17.16 -9.99 -19.67
C ASP A 192 16.56 -8.62 -20.10
N SER A 193 17.24 -7.89 -20.99
CA SER A 193 16.79 -6.59 -21.51
C SER A 193 15.45 -6.63 -22.25
N ASP A 194 14.98 -7.81 -22.64
CA ASP A 194 13.73 -8.00 -23.38
C ASP A 194 12.58 -8.40 -22.44
N LEU A 195 12.78 -8.34 -21.11
CA LEU A 195 11.81 -8.76 -20.11
C LEU A 195 10.42 -8.13 -20.30
N ALA A 196 10.35 -6.84 -20.62
CA ALA A 196 9.08 -6.15 -20.85
C ALA A 196 8.25 -6.80 -21.97
N GLN A 197 8.90 -7.17 -23.09
CA GLN A 197 8.25 -7.86 -24.20
C GLN A 197 7.81 -9.28 -23.82
N ARG A 198 8.66 -10.01 -23.09
CA ARG A 198 8.37 -11.38 -22.64
C ARG A 198 7.21 -11.44 -21.64
N LEU A 199 7.06 -10.42 -20.79
CA LEU A 199 5.92 -10.33 -19.88
C LEU A 199 4.59 -10.18 -20.64
N ILE A 200 4.59 -9.39 -21.74
CA ILE A 200 3.40 -9.26 -22.61
C ILE A 200 3.08 -10.61 -23.29
N GLU A 201 4.10 -11.29 -23.81
CA GLU A 201 3.92 -12.60 -24.47
C GLU A 201 3.42 -13.68 -23.49
N ALA A 202 3.80 -13.61 -22.22
CA ALA A 202 3.37 -14.52 -21.18
C ALA A 202 1.86 -14.42 -20.89
N GLU A 203 1.22 -13.28 -21.11
CA GLU A 203 -0.22 -13.08 -20.90
C GLU A 203 -1.08 -14.06 -21.74
N ASP A 204 -0.56 -14.52 -22.88
CA ASP A 204 -1.27 -15.40 -23.80
C ASP A 204 -1.15 -16.89 -23.42
N CYS A 205 -0.20 -17.28 -22.53
CA CYS A 205 0.13 -18.69 -22.28
C CYS A 205 0.15 -19.11 -20.81
N SER A 206 0.00 -18.18 -19.87
CA SER A 206 0.03 -18.48 -18.44
C SER A 206 -0.81 -17.51 -17.63
N ASN A 207 -1.08 -17.83 -16.37
CA ASN A 207 -1.70 -16.94 -15.41
C ASN A 207 -0.72 -16.45 -14.32
N VAL A 208 0.54 -16.90 -14.37
CA VAL A 208 1.65 -16.48 -13.51
C VAL A 208 2.92 -16.37 -14.34
N ALA A 209 3.61 -15.23 -14.30
CA ALA A 209 4.92 -15.06 -14.91
C ALA A 209 6.01 -15.63 -13.99
N LEU A 210 6.62 -16.74 -14.38
CA LEU A 210 7.74 -17.36 -13.67
C LEU A 210 9.05 -16.77 -14.17
N LEU A 211 9.68 -15.90 -13.40
CA LEU A 211 10.90 -15.21 -13.78
C LEU A 211 12.15 -15.89 -13.24
N GLN A 212 13.11 -16.17 -14.12
CA GLN A 212 14.39 -16.79 -13.75
C GLN A 212 15.41 -15.70 -13.40
N ILE A 213 15.95 -15.77 -12.19
CA ILE A 213 16.99 -14.89 -11.68
C ILE A 213 18.29 -15.68 -11.53
N SER A 214 19.31 -15.36 -12.32
CA SER A 214 20.59 -16.06 -12.37
C SER A 214 21.79 -15.17 -12.02
N CYS A 215 21.64 -13.85 -12.16
CA CYS A 215 22.67 -12.89 -11.89
C CYS A 215 22.11 -11.54 -11.39
N GLN A 216 22.97 -10.62 -10.97
CA GLN A 216 22.57 -9.30 -10.48
C GLN A 216 21.83 -8.48 -11.56
N GLY A 217 22.26 -8.58 -12.82
CA GLY A 217 21.58 -7.91 -13.92
C GLY A 217 20.12 -8.32 -14.10
N ASP A 218 19.79 -9.59 -13.78
CA ASP A 218 18.41 -10.08 -13.83
C ASP A 218 17.55 -9.43 -12.73
N VAL A 219 18.13 -9.21 -11.54
CA VAL A 219 17.46 -8.47 -10.47
C VAL A 219 17.22 -7.01 -10.90
N ASP A 220 18.20 -6.37 -11.51
CA ASP A 220 18.08 -4.99 -11.99
C ASP A 220 16.98 -4.86 -13.04
N ASN A 221 16.89 -5.79 -14.00
CA ASN A 221 15.83 -5.84 -15.00
C ASN A 221 14.44 -6.13 -14.36
N LEU A 222 14.36 -7.02 -13.36
CA LEU A 222 13.12 -7.23 -12.61
C LEU A 222 12.63 -5.93 -11.96
N ILE A 223 13.53 -5.16 -11.35
CA ILE A 223 13.18 -3.90 -10.69
C ILE A 223 12.72 -2.85 -11.71
N GLU A 224 13.36 -2.80 -12.88
CA GLU A 224 13.03 -1.84 -13.94
C GLU A 224 11.71 -2.17 -14.65
N PHE A 225 11.49 -3.44 -15.00
CA PHE A 225 10.39 -3.85 -15.88
C PHE A 225 9.27 -4.65 -15.19
N GLY A 226 9.55 -5.29 -14.05
CA GLY A 226 8.57 -6.18 -13.40
C GLY A 226 7.28 -5.49 -12.96
N GLY A 227 7.35 -4.19 -12.63
CA GLY A 227 6.16 -3.38 -12.30
C GLY A 227 5.15 -3.22 -13.45
N MET A 228 5.55 -3.52 -14.69
CA MET A 228 4.70 -3.47 -15.90
C MET A 228 3.87 -4.74 -16.09
N SER A 229 4.14 -5.81 -15.34
CA SER A 229 3.45 -7.09 -15.47
C SER A 229 1.94 -6.95 -15.20
N ARG A 230 1.15 -7.61 -16.04
CA ARG A 230 -0.29 -7.82 -15.82
C ARG A 230 -0.60 -9.21 -15.27
N LEU A 231 0.45 -9.98 -14.96
CA LEU A 231 0.37 -11.27 -14.29
C LEU A 231 1.03 -11.19 -12.91
N PRO A 232 0.59 -12.01 -11.95
CA PRO A 232 1.36 -12.27 -10.75
C PRO A 232 2.76 -12.74 -11.12
N ILE A 233 3.78 -12.27 -10.40
CA ILE A 233 5.18 -12.65 -10.66
C ILE A 233 5.62 -13.67 -9.61
N ALA A 234 6.17 -14.80 -10.10
CA ALA A 234 6.89 -15.78 -9.29
C ALA A 234 8.38 -15.74 -9.63
N LEU A 235 9.24 -15.90 -8.63
CA LEU A 235 10.68 -15.96 -8.82
C LEU A 235 11.20 -17.39 -8.78
N HIS A 236 12.10 -17.70 -9.69
CA HIS A 236 12.86 -18.94 -9.73
C HIS A 236 14.35 -18.64 -9.67
N THR A 237 15.02 -19.02 -8.59
CA THR A 237 16.47 -18.88 -8.41
C THR A 237 16.99 -19.88 -7.38
N ASP A 238 18.20 -20.40 -7.60
CA ASP A 238 18.93 -21.23 -6.61
C ASP A 238 19.85 -20.38 -5.71
N ASN A 239 19.88 -19.06 -5.93
CA ASN A 239 20.77 -18.14 -5.22
C ASN A 239 19.99 -17.30 -4.19
N ALA A 240 20.13 -17.66 -2.91
CA ALA A 240 19.46 -16.96 -1.81
C ALA A 240 19.82 -15.47 -1.70
N VAL A 241 21.03 -15.06 -2.11
CA VAL A 241 21.45 -13.64 -2.07
C VAL A 241 20.70 -12.83 -3.14
N LEU A 242 20.56 -13.40 -4.35
CA LEU A 242 19.80 -12.75 -5.42
C LEU A 242 18.31 -12.70 -5.08
N LEU A 243 17.76 -13.75 -4.44
CA LEU A 243 16.39 -13.77 -3.98
C LEU A 243 16.14 -12.66 -2.95
N ASP A 244 17.01 -12.56 -1.94
CA ASP A 244 16.90 -11.55 -0.89
C ASP A 244 16.97 -10.13 -1.48
N ASP A 245 17.92 -9.87 -2.39
CA ASP A 245 18.03 -8.58 -3.08
C ASP A 245 16.80 -8.26 -3.95
N ALA A 246 16.27 -9.25 -4.68
CA ALA A 246 15.06 -9.09 -5.47
C ALA A 246 13.85 -8.75 -4.59
N LEU A 247 13.64 -9.50 -3.50
CA LEU A 247 12.56 -9.26 -2.54
C LEU A 247 12.72 -7.94 -1.81
N HIS A 248 13.95 -7.54 -1.50
CA HIS A 248 14.23 -6.26 -0.84
C HIS A 248 13.97 -5.06 -1.76
N ARG A 249 14.24 -5.17 -3.06
CA ARG A 249 14.19 -4.06 -4.01
C ARG A 249 12.89 -3.96 -4.80
N PHE A 250 12.20 -5.07 -5.03
CA PHE A 250 10.96 -5.06 -5.81
C PHE A 250 9.85 -4.29 -5.10
N THR A 251 9.15 -3.44 -5.82
CA THR A 251 8.15 -2.52 -5.23
C THR A 251 6.91 -3.22 -4.68
N GLY A 252 6.54 -4.38 -5.23
CA GLY A 252 5.34 -5.14 -4.87
C GLY A 252 5.58 -6.30 -3.92
N ARG A 253 4.70 -7.30 -4.01
CA ARG A 253 4.78 -8.59 -3.33
C ARG A 253 4.82 -9.71 -4.37
N LEU A 254 5.81 -10.59 -4.29
CA LEU A 254 6.09 -11.67 -5.23
C LEU A 254 5.68 -13.03 -4.67
N ILE A 255 5.55 -14.04 -5.56
CA ILE A 255 5.51 -15.46 -5.21
C ILE A 255 6.96 -15.97 -5.13
N VAL A 256 7.28 -16.73 -4.10
CA VAL A 256 8.59 -17.40 -3.89
C VAL A 256 8.38 -18.80 -3.38
#